data_7b06e1407631cb075fa5174bf76188ca
#
_entry.id   7b06e1407631cb075fa5174bf76188ca
#
_cell.length_a   1.000
_cell.length_b   1.000
_cell.length_c   1.000
_cell.angle_alpha   90.00
_cell.angle_beta   90.00
_cell.angle_gamma   90.00
#
_symmetry.space_group_name_H-M   'P 1'
#
loop_
_entity.id
_entity.type
_entity.pdbx_description
1 polymer ?
#
loop_
_entity_poly.entity_id
_entity_poly.type
_entity_poly.pdbx_seq_one_letter_code
_entity_poly.pdbx_strand_id
1 'polypeptide(L)'
;VSVLKAQNTYTPTAENLEVQNAYNQVFVDMVRATGGKNDKRHLMVQTYVCNPDFGINNGQFIVPQDIEGNGNDYMSVEFHFYNPYDYCGECKYYWWGEAYKQYGEISPSNEKTLTDFFDKVGKTWASQGLGICIGEWGVTDHYKGSDIDRMHENMTYYCKTFVTEARKRGFSTFIWDNNTFGSGTEKFGIFDRNRGMKVKAPWIINGIIN
;
A
#
# COMPACT_ATOMS: atom_id res chain seq x y z
N VAL A 1 -6.18 -17.48 -20.18
CA VAL A 1 -6.02 -16.37 -21.12
C VAL A 1 -6.93 -15.20 -20.79
N SER A 2 -8.17 -15.42 -20.37
CA SER A 2 -9.09 -14.36 -19.90
C SER A 2 -8.66 -13.75 -18.58
N VAL A 3 -8.07 -14.52 -17.67
CA VAL A 3 -7.61 -14.08 -16.35
C VAL A 3 -6.51 -13.02 -16.44
N LEU A 4 -5.51 -13.22 -17.31
CA LEU A 4 -4.42 -12.24 -17.50
C LEU A 4 -4.92 -10.90 -18.07
N LYS A 5 -6.00 -10.91 -18.88
CA LYS A 5 -6.64 -9.67 -19.33
C LYS A 5 -7.47 -9.00 -18.26
N ALA A 6 -8.04 -9.76 -17.33
CA ALA A 6 -8.87 -9.26 -16.25
C ALA A 6 -8.06 -8.63 -15.11
N GLN A 7 -6.82 -9.06 -14.88
CA GLN A 7 -5.93 -8.49 -13.86
C GLN A 7 -5.61 -7.00 -14.06
N ASN A 8 -5.92 -6.44 -15.22
CA ASN A 8 -5.73 -5.02 -15.51
C ASN A 8 -7.03 -4.20 -15.38
N THR A 9 -8.10 -4.73 -14.81
CA THR A 9 -9.35 -3.99 -14.63
C THR A 9 -9.59 -3.67 -13.17
N TYR A 10 -9.89 -2.42 -12.88
CA TYR A 10 -10.36 -1.98 -11.56
C TYR A 10 -11.86 -2.26 -11.34
N THR A 11 -12.48 -3.05 -12.24
CA THR A 11 -13.87 -3.46 -12.18
C THR A 11 -13.96 -4.98 -12.38
N PRO A 12 -13.57 -5.79 -11.37
CA PRO A 12 -13.57 -7.23 -11.50
C PRO A 12 -14.97 -7.81 -11.63
N THR A 13 -15.09 -8.89 -12.39
CA THR A 13 -16.23 -9.78 -12.32
C THR A 13 -16.10 -10.71 -11.10
N ALA A 14 -17.21 -11.37 -10.69
CA ALA A 14 -17.13 -12.40 -9.65
C ALA A 14 -16.11 -13.49 -10.00
N GLU A 15 -16.10 -13.95 -11.26
CA GLU A 15 -15.12 -14.94 -11.75
C GLU A 15 -13.67 -14.47 -11.57
N ASN A 16 -13.36 -13.18 -11.80
CA ASN A 16 -12.00 -12.68 -11.61
C ASN A 16 -11.54 -12.79 -10.15
N LEU A 17 -12.43 -12.51 -9.21
CA LEU A 17 -12.15 -12.60 -7.79
C LEU A 17 -12.04 -14.05 -7.32
N GLU A 18 -12.91 -14.95 -7.81
CA GLU A 18 -12.82 -16.39 -7.55
C GLU A 18 -11.48 -16.96 -8.05
N VAL A 19 -11.06 -16.59 -9.26
CA VAL A 19 -9.79 -17.04 -9.83
C VAL A 19 -8.59 -16.50 -9.05
N GLN A 20 -8.63 -15.24 -8.60
CA GLN A 20 -7.57 -14.71 -7.72
C GLN A 20 -7.47 -15.50 -6.41
N ASN A 21 -8.60 -15.79 -5.77
CA ASN A 21 -8.63 -16.61 -4.56
C ASN A 21 -8.10 -18.04 -4.82
N ALA A 22 -8.46 -18.63 -5.96
CA ALA A 22 -7.95 -19.95 -6.34
C ALA A 22 -6.43 -19.93 -6.56
N TYR A 23 -5.88 -18.90 -7.17
CA TYR A 23 -4.42 -18.76 -7.32
C TYR A 23 -3.72 -18.60 -5.97
N ASN A 24 -4.27 -17.80 -5.06
CA ASN A 24 -3.72 -17.67 -3.73
C ASN A 24 -3.70 -19.01 -2.99
N GLN A 25 -4.79 -19.81 -3.09
CA GLN A 25 -4.84 -21.13 -2.48
C GLN A 25 -3.81 -22.08 -3.09
N VAL A 26 -3.77 -22.18 -4.42
CA VAL A 26 -2.79 -23.05 -5.13
C VAL A 26 -1.36 -22.66 -4.79
N PHE A 27 -1.06 -21.35 -4.68
CA PHE A 27 0.27 -20.89 -4.26
C PHE A 27 0.63 -21.42 -2.87
N VAL A 28 -0.26 -21.30 -1.89
CA VAL A 28 -0.02 -21.80 -0.54
C VAL A 28 0.17 -23.33 -0.55
N ASP A 29 -0.72 -24.07 -1.20
CA ASP A 29 -0.67 -25.51 -1.28
C ASP A 29 0.64 -26.01 -1.91
N MET A 30 1.03 -25.42 -3.04
CA MET A 30 2.24 -25.83 -3.75
C MET A 30 3.50 -25.53 -2.96
N VAL A 31 3.60 -24.39 -2.28
CA VAL A 31 4.77 -24.09 -1.44
C VAL A 31 4.84 -25.06 -0.27
N ARG A 32 3.73 -25.31 0.44
CA ARG A 32 3.69 -26.27 1.56
C ARG A 32 4.03 -27.68 1.12
N ALA A 33 3.52 -28.15 -0.01
CA ALA A 33 3.79 -29.48 -0.56
C ALA A 33 5.28 -29.74 -0.86
N THR A 34 6.11 -28.71 -0.95
CA THR A 34 7.58 -28.90 -1.10
C THR A 34 8.27 -29.32 0.19
N GLY A 35 7.61 -29.19 1.35
CA GLY A 35 8.09 -29.64 2.65
C GLY A 35 9.33 -28.94 3.19
N GLY A 36 9.88 -29.46 4.27
CA GLY A 36 11.08 -28.96 4.91
C GLY A 36 10.91 -27.57 5.47
N LYS A 37 11.77 -26.61 5.10
CA LYS A 37 11.65 -25.24 5.60
C LYS A 37 10.43 -24.49 5.06
N ASN A 38 9.79 -25.02 4.03
CA ASN A 38 8.60 -24.41 3.44
C ASN A 38 7.32 -24.73 4.23
N ASP A 39 7.35 -25.70 5.14
CA ASP A 39 6.22 -25.99 6.05
C ASP A 39 5.85 -24.75 6.89
N LYS A 40 6.84 -23.95 7.25
CA LYS A 40 6.69 -22.72 8.07
C LYS A 40 7.24 -21.47 7.38
N ARG A 41 7.41 -21.50 6.06
CA ARG A 41 7.79 -20.28 5.34
C ARG A 41 6.65 -19.27 5.42
N HIS A 42 6.98 -18.04 5.79
CA HIS A 42 5.98 -16.96 5.75
C HIS A 42 5.59 -16.67 4.29
N LEU A 43 4.30 -16.69 4.00
CA LEU A 43 3.74 -16.47 2.67
C LEU A 43 2.92 -15.17 2.66
N MET A 44 3.02 -14.41 1.58
CA MET A 44 2.16 -13.25 1.34
C MET A 44 1.21 -13.55 0.20
N VAL A 45 -0.07 -13.29 0.41
CA VAL A 45 -1.13 -13.43 -0.58
C VAL A 45 -1.77 -12.09 -0.86
N GLN A 46 -2.08 -11.84 -2.13
CA GLN A 46 -2.52 -10.53 -2.58
C GLN A 46 -4.02 -10.45 -2.76
N THR A 47 -4.59 -9.26 -2.47
CA THR A 47 -5.92 -8.89 -2.93
C THR A 47 -5.94 -8.72 -4.45
N TYR A 48 -7.12 -8.75 -5.05
CA TYR A 48 -7.25 -8.55 -6.51
C TYR A 48 -6.67 -7.20 -6.93
N VAL A 49 -5.77 -7.21 -7.93
CA VAL A 49 -4.97 -6.05 -8.41
C VAL A 49 -4.31 -5.25 -7.28
N CYS A 50 -3.93 -5.93 -6.20
CA CYS A 50 -3.37 -5.33 -4.99
C CYS A 50 -4.28 -4.25 -4.36
N ASN A 51 -5.56 -4.19 -4.73
CA ASN A 51 -6.49 -3.21 -4.20
C ASN A 51 -7.21 -3.77 -2.96
N PRO A 52 -7.04 -3.15 -1.79
CA PRO A 52 -7.63 -3.64 -0.55
C PRO A 52 -9.16 -3.58 -0.52
N ASP A 53 -9.77 -2.68 -1.28
CA ASP A 53 -11.23 -2.52 -1.31
C ASP A 53 -11.94 -3.78 -1.80
N PHE A 54 -11.35 -4.56 -2.70
CA PHE A 54 -11.91 -5.83 -3.16
C PHE A 54 -11.89 -6.93 -2.09
N GLY A 55 -11.07 -6.79 -1.07
CA GLY A 55 -11.05 -7.71 0.08
C GLY A 55 -11.88 -7.23 1.25
N ILE A 56 -11.75 -5.94 1.59
CA ILE A 56 -12.38 -5.35 2.79
C ILE A 56 -13.85 -5.02 2.56
N ASN A 57 -14.17 -4.35 1.44
CA ASN A 57 -15.52 -3.83 1.22
C ASN A 57 -16.50 -4.89 0.75
N ASN A 58 -16.04 -5.83 -0.06
CA ASN A 58 -16.91 -6.79 -0.72
C ASN A 58 -16.87 -8.19 -0.08
N GLY A 59 -15.94 -8.44 0.86
CA GLY A 59 -15.77 -9.75 1.49
C GLY A 59 -15.41 -10.87 0.50
N GLN A 60 -14.92 -10.53 -0.68
CA GLN A 60 -14.65 -11.46 -1.77
C GLN A 60 -13.22 -12.02 -1.77
N PHE A 61 -12.35 -11.46 -0.93
CA PHE A 61 -11.04 -12.04 -0.68
C PHE A 61 -11.18 -13.16 0.35
N ILE A 62 -10.80 -14.36 -0.05
CA ILE A 62 -10.80 -15.55 0.79
C ILE A 62 -9.38 -15.81 1.23
N VAL A 63 -9.15 -15.81 2.54
CA VAL A 63 -7.85 -16.20 3.11
C VAL A 63 -7.59 -17.67 2.79
N PRO A 64 -6.47 -18.01 2.14
CA PRO A 64 -6.15 -19.41 1.86
C PRO A 64 -6.00 -20.22 3.15
N GLN A 65 -6.38 -21.49 3.07
CA GLN A 65 -6.14 -22.43 4.16
C GLN A 65 -4.72 -22.97 4.07
N ASP A 66 -4.00 -23.01 5.19
CA ASP A 66 -2.69 -23.63 5.27
C ASP A 66 -2.86 -25.13 5.52
N ILE A 67 -2.45 -25.96 4.56
CA ILE A 67 -2.60 -27.43 4.61
C ILE A 67 -1.71 -28.11 5.69
N GLU A 68 -0.66 -27.43 6.15
CA GLU A 68 0.19 -27.91 7.24
C GLU A 68 -0.38 -27.62 8.64
N GLY A 69 -1.57 -27.04 8.71
CA GLY A 69 -2.27 -26.74 9.96
C GLY A 69 -1.66 -25.60 10.76
N ASN A 70 -0.86 -24.73 10.12
CA ASN A 70 -0.29 -23.55 10.79
C ASN A 70 -1.33 -22.42 11.02
N GLY A 71 -2.55 -22.57 10.52
CA GLY A 71 -3.53 -21.51 10.54
C GLY A 71 -3.02 -20.26 9.80
N ASN A 72 -3.12 -19.11 10.43
CA ASN A 72 -2.68 -17.84 9.84
C ASN A 72 -1.28 -17.37 10.32
N ASP A 73 -0.58 -18.14 11.17
CA ASP A 73 0.66 -17.71 11.84
C ASP A 73 1.80 -17.40 10.86
N TYR A 74 1.81 -18.04 9.69
CA TYR A 74 2.84 -17.84 8.67
C TYR A 74 2.26 -17.26 7.37
N MET A 75 1.25 -16.39 7.49
CA MET A 75 0.61 -15.77 6.34
C MET A 75 0.38 -14.27 6.55
N SER A 76 0.54 -13.50 5.49
CA SER A 76 0.20 -12.08 5.42
C SER A 76 -0.69 -11.79 4.23
N VAL A 77 -1.58 -10.82 4.38
CA VAL A 77 -2.30 -10.20 3.28
C VAL A 77 -1.51 -8.98 2.80
N GLU A 78 -1.29 -8.92 1.50
CA GLU A 78 -0.60 -7.83 0.83
C GLU A 78 -1.57 -7.01 -0.01
N PHE A 79 -1.40 -5.69 0.01
CA PHE A 79 -2.10 -4.74 -0.85
C PHE A 79 -1.27 -3.47 -1.06
N HIS A 80 -1.64 -2.68 -2.09
CA HIS A 80 -1.07 -1.37 -2.35
C HIS A 80 -1.99 -0.27 -1.83
N PHE A 81 -1.42 0.85 -1.39
CA PHE A 81 -2.20 1.94 -0.81
C PHE A 81 -1.67 3.31 -1.25
N TYR A 82 -2.35 3.93 -2.19
CA TYR A 82 -2.05 5.28 -2.69
C TYR A 82 -3.17 6.28 -2.42
N ASN A 83 -3.99 6.02 -1.39
CA ASN A 83 -5.07 6.95 -1.03
C ASN A 83 -4.60 8.04 -0.06
N PRO A 84 -5.03 9.29 -0.29
CA PRO A 84 -5.89 9.72 -1.40
C PRO A 84 -5.09 9.88 -2.70
N TYR A 85 -5.51 9.23 -3.77
CA TYR A 85 -4.77 9.23 -5.05
C TYR A 85 -4.72 10.60 -5.70
N ASP A 86 -5.73 11.46 -5.45
CA ASP A 86 -5.77 12.85 -5.89
C ASP A 86 -4.64 13.72 -5.29
N TYR A 87 -4.07 13.32 -4.14
CA TYR A 87 -2.88 13.89 -3.54
C TYR A 87 -1.63 13.05 -3.83
N CYS A 88 -1.70 11.74 -3.62
CA CYS A 88 -0.54 10.86 -3.70
C CYS A 88 -0.03 10.61 -5.12
N GLY A 89 -0.90 10.64 -6.13
CA GLY A 89 -0.59 10.24 -7.50
C GLY A 89 -0.92 11.27 -8.58
N GLU A 90 -2.11 11.89 -8.52
CA GLU A 90 -2.60 12.78 -9.58
C GLU A 90 -2.15 14.24 -9.45
N CYS A 91 -1.66 14.66 -8.28
CA CYS A 91 -1.32 16.06 -7.99
C CYS A 91 -2.48 17.05 -8.19
N LYS A 92 -3.71 16.59 -7.96
CA LYS A 92 -4.89 17.43 -7.99
C LYS A 92 -4.91 18.40 -6.81
N TYR A 93 -4.52 17.88 -5.63
CA TYR A 93 -4.32 18.65 -4.41
C TYR A 93 -2.84 18.72 -4.07
N TYR A 94 -2.40 19.88 -3.60
CA TYR A 94 -1.01 20.12 -3.17
C TYR A 94 -0.85 20.01 -1.65
N TRP A 95 -1.96 19.87 -0.93
CA TRP A 95 -1.99 19.82 0.52
C TRP A 95 -2.81 18.64 1.02
N TRP A 96 -2.33 18.02 2.07
CA TRP A 96 -3.01 16.95 2.78
C TRP A 96 -2.98 17.20 4.28
N GLY A 97 -4.09 16.87 4.96
CA GLY A 97 -4.25 16.99 6.41
C GLY A 97 -4.83 18.33 6.86
N GLU A 98 -5.60 18.28 7.93
CA GLU A 98 -6.37 19.43 8.42
C GLU A 98 -5.48 20.63 8.82
N ALA A 99 -4.27 20.37 9.33
CA ALA A 99 -3.32 21.42 9.71
C ALA A 99 -2.86 22.28 8.53
N TYR A 100 -2.93 21.73 7.31
CA TYR A 100 -2.47 22.41 6.09
C TYR A 100 -3.56 23.16 5.33
N LYS A 101 -4.81 23.06 5.76
CA LYS A 101 -5.96 23.76 5.16
C LYS A 101 -5.79 25.29 5.09
N GLN A 102 -5.01 25.84 5.99
CA GLN A 102 -4.68 27.27 6.00
C GLN A 102 -3.83 27.73 4.80
N TYR A 103 -3.17 26.80 4.08
CA TYR A 103 -2.31 27.10 2.93
C TYR A 103 -2.99 26.89 1.58
N GLY A 104 -4.16 26.26 1.56
CA GLY A 104 -4.92 26.03 0.36
C GLY A 104 -5.93 24.90 0.48
N GLU A 105 -6.49 24.51 -0.65
CA GLU A 105 -7.42 23.41 -0.70
C GLU A 105 -6.72 22.08 -0.44
N ILE A 106 -7.21 21.33 0.54
CA ILE A 106 -6.70 20.00 0.91
C ILE A 106 -7.50 18.90 0.22
N SER A 107 -6.89 17.71 0.05
CA SER A 107 -7.64 16.53 -0.33
C SER A 107 -8.76 16.24 0.66
N PRO A 108 -9.96 15.83 0.19
CA PRO A 108 -11.08 15.44 1.07
C PRO A 108 -10.76 14.28 2.03
N SER A 109 -9.83 13.42 1.64
CA SER A 109 -9.34 12.34 2.48
C SER A 109 -8.17 12.85 3.34
N ASN A 110 -8.34 12.80 4.65
CA ASN A 110 -7.40 13.31 5.64
C ASN A 110 -6.91 12.21 6.60
N GLU A 111 -6.31 12.62 7.71
CA GLU A 111 -5.79 11.73 8.76
C GLU A 111 -6.84 10.75 9.27
N LYS A 112 -8.08 11.23 9.45
CA LYS A 112 -9.18 10.38 9.93
C LYS A 112 -9.53 9.29 8.89
N THR A 113 -9.58 9.64 7.63
CA THR A 113 -9.84 8.67 6.56
C THR A 113 -8.79 7.58 6.51
N LEU A 114 -7.51 7.94 6.68
CA LEU A 114 -6.40 6.99 6.74
C LEU A 114 -6.53 6.06 7.96
N THR A 115 -6.77 6.62 9.14
CA THR A 115 -6.88 5.83 10.38
C THR A 115 -8.09 4.91 10.37
N ASP A 116 -9.25 5.38 9.91
CA ASP A 116 -10.46 4.58 9.78
C ASP A 116 -10.25 3.39 8.82
N PHE A 117 -9.53 3.62 7.72
CA PHE A 117 -9.19 2.56 6.78
C PHE A 117 -8.25 1.53 7.41
N PHE A 118 -7.19 1.94 8.10
CA PHE A 118 -6.27 1.03 8.78
C PHE A 118 -6.96 0.25 9.91
N ASP A 119 -7.89 0.87 10.63
CA ASP A 119 -8.70 0.18 11.63
C ASP A 119 -9.59 -0.89 10.98
N LYS A 120 -10.14 -0.62 9.80
CA LYS A 120 -10.93 -1.58 9.04
C LYS A 120 -10.08 -2.75 8.56
N VAL A 121 -8.86 -2.50 8.05
CA VAL A 121 -7.87 -3.55 7.71
C VAL A 121 -7.57 -4.42 8.93
N GLY A 122 -7.27 -3.79 10.07
CA GLY A 122 -6.98 -4.48 11.32
C GLY A 122 -8.13 -5.41 11.75
N LYS A 123 -9.36 -4.90 11.70
CA LYS A 123 -10.57 -5.68 12.05
C LYS A 123 -10.84 -6.82 11.06
N THR A 124 -10.55 -6.61 9.78
CA THR A 124 -10.86 -7.61 8.75
C THR A 124 -9.86 -8.74 8.73
N TRP A 125 -8.56 -8.46 8.86
CA TRP A 125 -7.50 -9.45 8.66
C TRP A 125 -6.58 -9.65 9.87
N ALA A 126 -6.03 -8.59 10.45
CA ALA A 126 -5.09 -8.73 11.57
C ALA A 126 -5.73 -9.38 12.80
N SER A 127 -7.03 -9.15 13.04
CA SER A 127 -7.79 -9.81 14.12
C SER A 127 -7.90 -11.32 13.96
N GLN A 128 -7.63 -11.83 12.77
CA GLN A 128 -7.59 -13.26 12.47
C GLN A 128 -6.19 -13.89 12.60
N GLY A 129 -5.20 -13.12 13.07
CA GLY A 129 -3.82 -13.57 13.17
C GLY A 129 -2.98 -13.39 11.90
N LEU A 130 -3.53 -12.78 10.85
CA LEU A 130 -2.80 -12.51 9.62
C LEU A 130 -1.84 -11.33 9.78
N GLY A 131 -0.64 -11.45 9.26
CA GLY A 131 0.23 -10.30 9.03
C GLY A 131 -0.37 -9.35 7.99
N ILE A 132 -0.07 -8.06 8.10
CA ILE A 132 -0.48 -7.06 7.12
C ILE A 132 0.75 -6.44 6.48
N CYS A 133 0.79 -6.49 5.14
CA CYS A 133 1.84 -5.91 4.32
C CYS A 133 1.24 -4.89 3.36
N ILE A 134 1.61 -3.62 3.53
CA ILE A 134 1.34 -2.59 2.53
C ILE A 134 2.54 -2.61 1.58
N GLY A 135 2.42 -3.38 0.50
CA GLY A 135 3.52 -3.71 -0.42
C GLY A 135 3.96 -2.55 -1.30
N GLU A 136 3.05 -1.59 -1.53
CA GLU A 136 3.39 -0.31 -2.13
C GLU A 136 2.56 0.80 -1.49
N TRP A 137 3.23 1.92 -1.26
CA TRP A 137 2.61 3.20 -0.91
C TRP A 137 3.59 4.33 -1.25
N GLY A 138 3.11 5.54 -1.35
CA GLY A 138 3.98 6.69 -1.61
C GLY A 138 3.20 7.96 -1.89
N VAL A 139 3.93 9.04 -2.04
CA VAL A 139 3.44 10.31 -2.53
C VAL A 139 4.38 10.80 -3.63
N THR A 140 3.81 11.14 -4.78
CA THR A 140 4.57 11.71 -5.89
C THR A 140 5.10 13.07 -5.49
N ASP A 141 6.29 13.44 -5.97
CA ASP A 141 6.78 14.80 -5.79
C ASP A 141 5.91 15.78 -6.58
N HIS A 142 5.33 16.76 -5.88
CA HIS A 142 4.47 17.75 -6.49
C HIS A 142 4.58 19.09 -5.77
N TYR A 143 4.76 20.13 -6.54
CA TYR A 143 4.81 21.51 -6.04
C TYR A 143 4.35 22.48 -7.11
N LYS A 144 3.91 23.66 -6.64
CA LYS A 144 3.44 24.75 -7.50
C LYS A 144 3.86 26.09 -6.93
N GLY A 145 4.30 26.98 -7.80
CA GLY A 145 4.70 28.34 -7.39
C GLY A 145 5.98 28.36 -6.57
N SER A 146 6.06 29.23 -5.57
CA SER A 146 7.24 29.47 -4.75
C SER A 146 7.26 28.75 -3.40
N ASP A 147 6.19 28.01 -3.06
CA ASP A 147 6.00 27.43 -1.72
C ASP A 147 6.47 25.97 -1.63
N ILE A 148 7.55 25.67 -2.37
CA ILE A 148 8.08 24.32 -2.56
C ILE A 148 8.46 23.67 -1.23
N ASP A 149 9.20 24.38 -0.38
CA ASP A 149 9.67 23.83 0.89
C ASP A 149 8.51 23.41 1.80
N ARG A 150 7.45 24.21 1.86
CA ARG A 150 6.27 23.88 2.65
C ARG A 150 5.46 22.72 2.07
N MET A 151 5.44 22.57 0.75
CA MET A 151 4.83 21.38 0.12
C MET A 151 5.63 20.14 0.43
N HIS A 152 6.96 20.20 0.43
CA HIS A 152 7.82 19.11 0.88
C HIS A 152 7.64 18.81 2.38
N GLU A 153 7.45 19.83 3.23
CA GLU A 153 7.08 19.62 4.64
C GLU A 153 5.73 18.88 4.78
N ASN A 154 4.76 19.21 3.93
CA ASN A 154 3.47 18.52 3.90
C ASN A 154 3.62 17.05 3.47
N MET A 155 4.46 16.75 2.47
CA MET A 155 4.76 15.36 2.10
C MET A 155 5.46 14.61 3.23
N THR A 156 6.40 15.27 3.95
CA THR A 156 7.03 14.72 5.16
C THR A 156 5.97 14.37 6.20
N TYR A 157 5.02 15.27 6.43
CA TYR A 157 3.92 15.06 7.37
C TYR A 157 3.03 13.87 6.96
N TYR A 158 2.66 13.77 5.68
CA TYR A 158 1.91 12.63 5.16
C TYR A 158 2.65 11.32 5.40
N CYS A 159 3.92 11.23 4.99
CA CYS A 159 4.74 10.03 5.16
C CYS A 159 4.88 9.63 6.63
N LYS A 160 5.14 10.61 7.50
CA LYS A 160 5.24 10.37 8.97
C LYS A 160 3.93 9.85 9.54
N THR A 161 2.80 10.47 9.19
CA THR A 161 1.49 10.04 9.65
C THR A 161 1.20 8.62 9.18
N PHE A 162 1.44 8.33 7.90
CA PHE A 162 1.24 7.01 7.31
C PHE A 162 2.02 5.91 8.04
N VAL A 163 3.34 6.05 8.16
CA VAL A 163 4.16 5.01 8.79
C VAL A 163 3.88 4.89 10.28
N THR A 164 3.55 6.00 10.95
CA THR A 164 3.20 6.00 12.37
C THR A 164 1.92 5.21 12.60
N GLU A 165 0.88 5.47 11.83
CA GLU A 165 -0.41 4.80 11.96
C GLU A 165 -0.34 3.32 11.54
N ALA A 166 0.46 2.98 10.54
CA ALA A 166 0.73 1.59 10.16
C ALA A 166 1.46 0.84 11.29
N ARG A 167 2.54 1.41 11.83
CA ARG A 167 3.32 0.82 12.93
C ARG A 167 2.49 0.60 14.19
N LYS A 168 1.63 1.53 14.58
CA LYS A 168 0.72 1.38 15.72
C LYS A 168 -0.15 0.14 15.65
N ARG A 169 -0.43 -0.33 14.42
CA ARG A 169 -1.27 -1.51 14.14
C ARG A 169 -0.46 -2.75 13.77
N GLY A 170 0.87 -2.68 13.82
CA GLY A 170 1.75 -3.80 13.46
C GLY A 170 1.83 -4.07 11.96
N PHE A 171 1.50 -3.11 11.10
CA PHE A 171 1.55 -3.26 9.65
C PHE A 171 2.97 -3.00 9.13
N SER A 172 3.43 -3.86 8.25
CA SER A 172 4.66 -3.64 7.48
C SER A 172 4.38 -2.79 6.24
N THR A 173 5.29 -1.88 5.90
CA THR A 173 5.09 -0.96 4.78
C THR A 173 6.33 -0.88 3.90
N PHE A 174 6.14 -0.83 2.58
CA PHE A 174 7.19 -0.69 1.58
C PHE A 174 6.89 0.52 0.72
N ILE A 175 7.77 1.53 0.77
CA ILE A 175 7.60 2.72 -0.04
C ILE A 175 7.99 2.47 -1.49
N TRP A 176 7.18 3.01 -2.40
CA TRP A 176 7.43 2.94 -3.84
C TRP A 176 8.44 4.00 -4.28
N ASP A 177 9.45 3.58 -5.05
CA ASP A 177 10.44 4.42 -5.70
C ASP A 177 10.63 3.96 -7.15
N ASN A 178 10.17 4.75 -8.11
CA ASN A 178 10.29 4.44 -9.53
C ASN A 178 11.46 5.14 -10.25
N ASN A 179 12.36 5.80 -9.51
CA ASN A 179 13.52 6.53 -10.07
C ASN A 179 13.11 7.66 -11.05
N THR A 180 11.89 8.22 -10.90
CA THR A 180 11.39 9.31 -11.74
C THR A 180 11.23 10.57 -10.91
N PHE A 181 11.90 11.65 -11.31
CA PHE A 181 12.07 12.87 -10.52
C PHE A 181 11.35 14.08 -11.13
N GLY A 182 11.21 15.12 -10.33
CA GLY A 182 10.56 16.37 -10.67
C GLY A 182 9.11 16.41 -10.18
N SER A 183 8.39 17.50 -10.45
CA SER A 183 7.01 17.70 -9.99
C SER A 183 6.01 17.10 -10.96
N GLY A 184 4.98 16.42 -10.45
CA GLY A 184 3.84 15.92 -11.22
C GLY A 184 3.52 14.45 -11.00
N THR A 185 2.61 13.94 -11.79
CA THR A 185 2.14 12.56 -11.74
C THR A 185 3.29 11.55 -11.94
N GLU A 186 3.28 10.46 -11.18
CA GLU A 186 4.28 9.38 -11.26
C GLU A 186 5.74 9.83 -10.98
N LYS A 187 5.94 10.84 -10.15
CA LYS A 187 7.25 11.33 -9.73
C LYS A 187 7.64 10.81 -8.35
N PHE A 188 7.70 9.49 -8.20
CA PHE A 188 7.98 8.80 -6.93
C PHE A 188 9.47 8.57 -6.67
N GLY A 189 10.37 9.18 -7.44
CA GLY A 189 11.81 8.97 -7.31
C GLY A 189 12.37 9.48 -5.98
N ILE A 190 12.93 8.59 -5.18
CA ILE A 190 13.59 8.91 -3.91
C ILE A 190 15.10 8.86 -4.06
N PHE A 191 15.62 7.80 -4.69
CA PHE A 191 17.03 7.55 -4.90
C PHE A 191 17.39 7.54 -6.38
N ASP A 192 18.36 8.36 -6.80
CA ASP A 192 18.86 8.36 -8.17
C ASP A 192 19.79 7.15 -8.38
N ARG A 193 19.22 6.07 -8.92
CA ARG A 193 19.94 4.81 -9.19
C ARG A 193 21.03 4.98 -10.24
N ASN A 194 20.91 5.96 -11.14
CA ASN A 194 21.88 6.24 -12.18
C ASN A 194 23.08 7.06 -11.68
N ARG A 195 22.99 7.62 -10.46
CA ARG A 195 24.00 8.46 -9.84
C ARG A 195 24.40 7.96 -8.45
N GLY A 196 24.63 6.65 -8.31
CA GLY A 196 25.13 6.05 -7.09
C GLY A 196 24.16 6.12 -5.91
N MET A 197 22.87 5.97 -6.16
CA MET A 197 21.81 6.01 -5.12
C MET A 197 21.73 7.36 -4.39
N LYS A 198 22.07 8.45 -5.07
CA LYS A 198 21.97 9.77 -4.46
C LYS A 198 20.53 10.08 -4.06
N VAL A 199 20.35 10.49 -2.82
CA VAL A 199 19.05 10.92 -2.30
C VAL A 199 18.57 12.17 -3.05
N LYS A 200 17.37 12.10 -3.62
CA LYS A 200 16.71 13.19 -4.36
C LYS A 200 15.52 13.75 -3.62
N ALA A 201 14.83 12.93 -2.83
CA ALA A 201 13.69 13.34 -2.03
C ALA A 201 13.95 13.12 -0.52
N PRO A 202 14.82 13.94 0.11
CA PRO A 202 15.15 13.80 1.53
C PRO A 202 13.93 14.04 2.44
N TRP A 203 12.96 14.84 2.03
CA TRP A 203 11.71 15.08 2.77
C TRP A 203 10.88 13.79 2.94
N ILE A 204 10.88 12.90 1.94
CA ILE A 204 10.21 11.60 2.04
C ILE A 204 10.90 10.72 3.10
N ILE A 205 12.23 10.62 3.03
CA ILE A 205 13.02 9.85 4.01
C ILE A 205 12.80 10.38 5.42
N ASN A 206 12.86 11.70 5.60
CA ASN A 206 12.62 12.33 6.90
C ASN A 206 11.25 11.98 7.49
N GLY A 207 10.23 11.86 6.66
CA GLY A 207 8.90 11.43 7.09
C GLY A 207 8.84 9.95 7.52
N ILE A 208 9.67 9.10 6.94
CA ILE A 208 9.65 7.66 7.23
C ILE A 208 10.43 7.30 8.50
N ILE A 209 11.59 7.96 8.73
CA ILE A 209 12.53 7.58 9.79
C ILE A 209 12.35 8.36 11.10
N ASN A 210 11.64 9.50 11.09
CA ASN A 210 11.39 10.36 12.24
C ASN A 210 9.91 10.32 12.67
#